data_4d06088c76652095465c8f0781808a1c
#
_entry.id   4d06088c76652095465c8f0781808a1c
#
_cell.length_a   1.000
_cell.length_b   1.000
_cell.length_c   1.000
_cell.angle_alpha   90.00
_cell.angle_beta   90.00
_cell.angle_gamma   90.00
#
_symmetry.space_group_name_H-M   'P 1'
#
loop_
_entity.id
_entity.type
_entity.pdbx_description
1 polymer ?
#
loop_
_entity_poly.entity_id
_entity_poly.type
_entity_poly.pdbx_seq_one_letter_code
_entity_poly.pdbx_strand_id
1 'polypeptide(L)'
;MPTIEEILRAAKEAGASDVHLTVGIPPNMRVNGNLITMDYPKMLPADTLEVLVNIMTEVQRERFEERGEYDMSFSIPNCGRYRVNAYKQRGSVALAFRLVGTKVPSPEELGVPESVIDLYQRKRGLVLVTGPTGSGKSTTLAAIIDKINNNRDAHVITLEDPIEYLHQHKMSMVNQREIGIDSNNYANALRAALREDPDVILVGEMRDFETISVAITAAETGHLVLSTLHTIGAASTVDRVIDVFPPHQQQQIRVQLSNTLEAVISQQLIPTADGKHRVAAFEVMHANHAVRNLIREGKSHQLASVMQTNRKLGMITMDEAIVQLYFEGKIDREQAIQFAQDPDSMENKI
;
A
#
# COMPACT_ATOMS: atom_id res chain seq x y z
N MET A 1 10.77 32.37 -15.88
CA MET A 1 9.88 31.19 -15.74
C MET A 1 9.30 31.18 -14.32
N PRO A 2 8.05 30.76 -14.10
CA PRO A 2 7.56 30.54 -12.74
C PRO A 2 8.40 29.47 -12.06
N THR A 3 8.53 29.57 -10.75
CA THR A 3 9.24 28.57 -9.95
C THR A 3 8.47 27.25 -9.93
N ILE A 4 9.15 26.14 -9.68
CA ILE A 4 8.47 24.84 -9.52
C ILE A 4 7.42 24.87 -8.40
N GLU A 5 7.68 25.63 -7.35
CA GLU A 5 6.75 25.80 -6.24
C GLU A 5 5.44 26.50 -6.68
N GLU A 6 5.53 27.57 -7.48
CA GLU A 6 4.36 28.26 -8.02
C GLU A 6 3.54 27.35 -8.93
N ILE A 7 4.19 26.57 -9.82
CA ILE A 7 3.53 25.63 -10.72
C ILE A 7 2.77 24.56 -9.90
N LEU A 8 3.42 23.95 -8.90
CA LEU A 8 2.83 22.87 -8.11
C LEU A 8 1.70 23.38 -7.17
N ARG A 9 1.80 24.61 -6.66
CA ARG A 9 0.70 25.25 -5.88
C ARG A 9 -0.52 25.49 -6.76
N ALA A 10 -0.34 26.10 -7.93
CA ALA A 10 -1.43 26.33 -8.87
C ALA A 10 -2.11 25.04 -9.32
N ALA A 11 -1.31 23.99 -9.60
CA ALA A 11 -1.85 22.68 -9.95
C ALA A 11 -2.66 22.05 -8.81
N LYS A 12 -2.18 22.14 -7.56
CA LYS A 12 -2.91 21.66 -6.37
C LYS A 12 -4.24 22.38 -6.17
N GLU A 13 -4.27 23.71 -6.31
CA GLU A 13 -5.48 24.52 -6.21
C GLU A 13 -6.50 24.15 -7.29
N ALA A 14 -6.03 23.77 -8.48
CA ALA A 14 -6.87 23.24 -9.55
C ALA A 14 -7.32 21.79 -9.36
N GLY A 15 -6.91 21.12 -8.27
CA GLY A 15 -7.26 19.72 -7.99
C GLY A 15 -6.51 18.70 -8.87
N ALA A 16 -5.32 19.05 -9.34
CA ALA A 16 -4.52 18.17 -10.18
C ALA A 16 -3.94 16.99 -9.39
N SER A 17 -3.93 15.82 -10.01
CA SER A 17 -3.25 14.62 -9.50
C SER A 17 -1.79 14.57 -9.91
N ASP A 18 -1.46 15.04 -11.12
CA ASP A 18 -0.12 14.98 -11.69
C ASP A 18 0.22 16.31 -12.40
N VAL A 19 1.52 16.64 -12.43
CA VAL A 19 2.08 17.76 -13.22
C VAL A 19 3.21 17.22 -14.08
N HIS A 20 3.23 17.62 -15.34
CA HIS A 20 4.24 17.21 -16.32
C HIS A 20 4.98 18.42 -16.86
N LEU A 21 6.31 18.38 -16.74
CA LEU A 21 7.21 19.40 -17.29
C LEU A 21 8.04 18.79 -18.41
N THR A 22 7.94 19.33 -19.61
CA THR A 22 8.74 18.91 -20.76
C THR A 22 9.02 20.08 -21.70
N VAL A 23 10.10 19.98 -22.43
CA VAL A 23 10.56 21.05 -23.34
C VAL A 23 9.59 21.23 -24.51
N GLY A 24 9.38 22.50 -24.92
CA GLY A 24 8.62 22.87 -26.12
C GLY A 24 7.13 23.15 -25.90
N ILE A 25 6.58 22.85 -24.74
CA ILE A 25 5.21 23.16 -24.34
C ILE A 25 5.17 23.79 -22.96
N PRO A 26 4.09 24.50 -22.59
CA PRO A 26 3.88 24.92 -21.20
C PRO A 26 3.78 23.72 -20.25
N PRO A 27 3.92 23.91 -18.92
CA PRO A 27 3.58 22.90 -17.94
C PRO A 27 2.17 22.37 -18.16
N ASN A 28 1.99 21.06 -18.00
CA ASN A 28 0.68 20.41 -18.12
C ASN A 28 0.31 19.76 -16.80
N MET A 29 -0.96 19.79 -16.45
CA MET A 29 -1.48 19.14 -15.22
C MET A 29 -2.59 18.17 -15.58
N ARG A 30 -2.77 17.13 -14.78
CA ARG A 30 -3.86 16.16 -14.94
C ARG A 30 -4.94 16.43 -13.90
N VAL A 31 -6.12 16.79 -14.36
CA VAL A 31 -7.30 17.05 -13.51
C VAL A 31 -8.43 16.12 -13.95
N ASN A 32 -8.97 15.32 -13.05
CA ASN A 32 -10.03 14.34 -13.33
C ASN A 32 -9.73 13.43 -14.53
N GLY A 33 -8.48 13.01 -14.67
CA GLY A 33 -8.02 12.15 -15.77
C GLY A 33 -7.63 12.90 -17.05
N ASN A 34 -8.04 14.15 -17.24
CA ASN A 34 -7.76 14.96 -18.42
C ASN A 34 -6.45 15.73 -18.27
N LEU A 35 -5.66 15.78 -19.34
CA LEU A 35 -4.44 16.59 -19.41
C LEU A 35 -4.79 18.02 -19.84
N ILE A 36 -4.47 18.99 -19.00
CA ILE A 36 -4.78 20.40 -19.16
C ILE A 36 -3.48 21.20 -19.21
N THR A 37 -3.32 22.04 -20.23
CA THR A 37 -2.18 22.96 -20.33
C THR A 37 -2.37 24.13 -19.37
N MET A 38 -1.34 24.43 -18.58
CA MET A 38 -1.34 25.56 -17.65
C MET A 38 -1.02 26.85 -18.41
N ASP A 39 -1.52 27.98 -17.90
CA ASP A 39 -1.27 29.30 -18.49
C ASP A 39 0.11 29.86 -18.10
N TYR A 40 1.14 29.21 -18.65
CA TYR A 40 2.54 29.58 -18.48
C TYR A 40 3.27 29.56 -19.83
N PRO A 41 4.44 30.19 -19.95
CA PRO A 41 5.26 30.11 -21.15
C PRO A 41 5.71 28.67 -21.45
N LYS A 42 6.06 28.41 -22.71
CA LYS A 42 6.68 27.14 -23.12
C LYS A 42 8.02 26.95 -22.43
N MET A 43 8.25 25.76 -21.89
CA MET A 43 9.49 25.41 -21.24
C MET A 43 10.64 25.25 -22.25
N LEU A 44 11.77 25.82 -21.93
CA LEU A 44 13.03 25.64 -22.66
C LEU A 44 13.87 24.54 -22.00
N PRO A 45 14.91 23.99 -22.67
CA PRO A 45 15.80 23.02 -22.06
C PRO A 45 16.48 23.52 -20.76
N ALA A 46 16.77 24.83 -20.68
CA ALA A 46 17.33 25.43 -19.48
C ALA A 46 16.34 25.45 -18.31
N ASP A 47 15.04 25.64 -18.56
CA ASP A 47 14.01 25.69 -17.51
C ASP A 47 13.81 24.33 -16.84
N THR A 48 13.72 23.25 -17.62
CA THR A 48 13.58 21.89 -17.07
C THR A 48 14.82 21.43 -16.33
N LEU A 49 16.00 21.84 -16.79
CA LEU A 49 17.27 21.57 -16.11
C LEU A 49 17.37 22.37 -14.80
N GLU A 50 16.95 23.63 -14.78
CA GLU A 50 16.90 24.44 -13.56
C GLU A 50 16.00 23.83 -12.51
N VAL A 51 14.79 23.36 -12.90
CA VAL A 51 13.90 22.64 -11.99
C VAL A 51 14.59 21.41 -11.42
N LEU A 52 15.23 20.58 -12.25
CA LEU A 52 15.96 19.38 -11.81
C LEU A 52 17.01 19.73 -10.76
N VAL A 53 17.84 20.75 -11.03
CA VAL A 53 18.93 21.20 -10.15
C VAL A 53 18.40 21.69 -8.81
N ASN A 54 17.25 22.38 -8.81
CA ASN A 54 16.64 22.93 -7.60
C ASN A 54 16.00 21.88 -6.69
N ILE A 55 15.53 20.75 -7.25
CA ILE A 55 14.83 19.71 -6.47
C ILE A 55 15.71 18.51 -6.11
N MET A 56 16.86 18.34 -6.76
CA MET A 56 17.76 17.20 -6.53
C MET A 56 19.00 17.60 -5.72
N THR A 57 19.40 16.71 -4.81
CA THR A 57 20.73 16.77 -4.18
C THR A 57 21.84 16.44 -5.20
N GLU A 58 23.08 16.76 -4.90
CA GLU A 58 24.22 16.46 -5.77
C GLU A 58 24.35 14.97 -6.08
N VAL A 59 24.22 14.11 -5.06
CA VAL A 59 24.24 12.64 -5.21
C VAL A 59 23.11 12.13 -6.10
N GLN A 60 21.92 12.70 -5.98
CA GLN A 60 20.78 12.33 -6.83
C GLN A 60 21.02 12.73 -8.29
N ARG A 61 21.61 13.91 -8.52
CA ARG A 61 21.99 14.37 -9.87
C ARG A 61 23.03 13.48 -10.52
N GLU A 62 24.07 13.07 -9.79
CA GLU A 62 25.08 12.13 -10.30
C GLU A 62 24.43 10.82 -10.76
N ARG A 63 23.54 10.24 -9.94
CA ARG A 63 22.81 9.02 -10.30
C ARG A 63 21.87 9.20 -11.49
N PHE A 64 21.21 10.37 -11.59
CA PHE A 64 20.38 10.72 -12.74
C PHE A 64 21.22 10.85 -14.02
N GLU A 65 22.39 11.49 -13.95
CA GLU A 65 23.27 11.60 -15.12
C GLU A 65 23.76 10.24 -15.62
N GLU A 66 24.09 9.33 -14.70
CA GLU A 66 24.53 7.97 -14.99
C GLU A 66 23.42 7.12 -15.61
N ARG A 67 22.18 7.19 -15.07
CA ARG A 67 21.08 6.29 -15.46
C ARG A 67 20.14 6.86 -16.52
N GLY A 68 20.03 8.17 -16.61
CA GLY A 68 19.09 8.87 -17.46
C GLY A 68 17.67 9.02 -16.88
N GLU A 69 17.44 8.44 -15.70
CA GLU A 69 16.17 8.51 -14.96
C GLU A 69 16.40 8.41 -13.45
N TYR A 70 15.53 9.04 -12.69
CA TYR A 70 15.58 8.99 -11.23
C TYR A 70 14.22 9.23 -10.59
N ASP A 71 13.78 8.29 -9.72
CA ASP A 71 12.60 8.45 -8.87
C ASP A 71 13.00 9.04 -7.53
N MET A 72 12.22 10.01 -7.04
CA MET A 72 12.46 10.65 -5.75
C MET A 72 11.17 11.24 -5.18
N SER A 73 11.22 11.62 -3.91
CA SER A 73 10.20 12.44 -3.27
C SER A 73 10.64 13.90 -3.19
N PHE A 74 9.70 14.81 -3.38
CA PHE A 74 9.90 16.25 -3.23
C PHE A 74 8.77 16.84 -2.38
N SER A 75 9.12 17.65 -1.38
CA SER A 75 8.12 18.23 -0.46
C SER A 75 8.21 19.76 -0.49
N ILE A 76 7.05 20.40 -0.54
CA ILE A 76 6.91 21.86 -0.44
C ILE A 76 6.13 22.17 0.85
N PRO A 77 6.68 22.96 1.78
CA PRO A 77 6.01 23.36 3.00
C PRO A 77 4.63 23.96 2.72
N ASN A 78 3.61 23.53 3.46
CA ASN A 78 2.21 23.98 3.31
C ASN A 78 1.58 23.74 1.93
N CYS A 79 2.27 23.04 1.02
CA CYS A 79 1.72 22.66 -0.29
C CYS A 79 1.46 21.15 -0.36
N GLY A 80 2.48 20.33 -0.24
CA GLY A 80 2.33 18.88 -0.31
C GLY A 80 3.64 18.15 -0.53
N ARG A 81 3.55 16.83 -0.56
CA ARG A 81 4.62 15.92 -0.98
C ARG A 81 4.30 15.39 -2.36
N TYR A 82 5.30 15.26 -3.19
CA TYR A 82 5.20 14.79 -4.55
C TYR A 82 6.16 13.62 -4.76
N ARG A 83 5.69 12.55 -5.39
CA ARG A 83 6.55 11.59 -6.06
C ARG A 83 6.97 12.18 -7.39
N VAL A 84 8.27 12.22 -7.66
CA VAL A 84 8.84 12.81 -8.86
C VAL A 84 9.63 11.77 -9.61
N ASN A 85 9.30 11.59 -10.88
CA ASN A 85 10.15 10.87 -11.82
C ASN A 85 10.78 11.91 -12.76
N ALA A 86 12.12 12.02 -12.72
CA ALA A 86 12.90 12.77 -13.68
C ALA A 86 13.48 11.81 -14.72
N TYR A 87 13.45 12.18 -16.00
CA TYR A 87 13.95 11.34 -17.08
C TYR A 87 14.50 12.17 -18.25
N LYS A 88 15.45 11.58 -18.98
CA LYS A 88 15.99 12.17 -20.22
C LYS A 88 15.12 11.79 -21.41
N GLN A 89 14.79 12.75 -22.24
CA GLN A 89 14.11 12.55 -23.51
C GLN A 89 14.71 13.48 -24.58
N ARG A 90 15.12 12.93 -25.72
CA ARG A 90 15.71 13.68 -26.85
C ARG A 90 16.84 14.65 -26.42
N GLY A 91 17.68 14.21 -25.47
CA GLY A 91 18.77 15.01 -24.92
C GLY A 91 18.39 16.12 -23.95
N SER A 92 17.12 16.22 -23.56
CA SER A 92 16.62 17.19 -22.58
C SER A 92 16.00 16.49 -21.38
N VAL A 93 15.86 17.20 -20.27
CA VAL A 93 15.19 16.73 -19.06
C VAL A 93 13.68 16.89 -19.18
N ALA A 94 12.94 15.90 -18.69
CA ALA A 94 11.52 16.00 -18.43
C ALA A 94 11.23 15.50 -17.01
N LEU A 95 10.16 16.00 -16.38
CA LEU A 95 9.78 15.66 -15.00
C LEU A 95 8.27 15.40 -14.92
N ALA A 96 7.92 14.35 -14.20
CA ALA A 96 6.54 14.03 -13.84
C ALA A 96 6.42 14.09 -12.31
N PHE A 97 5.50 14.93 -11.81
CA PHE A 97 5.19 15.07 -10.40
C PHE A 97 3.82 14.47 -10.13
N ARG A 98 3.71 13.58 -9.16
CA ARG A 98 2.44 13.06 -8.65
C ARG A 98 2.24 13.53 -7.22
N LEU A 99 1.11 14.16 -6.95
CA LEU A 99 0.75 14.60 -5.60
C LEU A 99 0.50 13.38 -4.70
N VAL A 100 1.22 13.31 -3.60
CA VAL A 100 0.99 12.32 -2.54
C VAL A 100 -0.23 12.73 -1.72
N GLY A 101 -1.14 11.79 -1.46
CA GLY A 101 -2.36 12.07 -0.73
C GLY A 101 -2.09 12.56 0.70
N THR A 102 -2.71 13.66 1.08
CA THR A 102 -2.64 14.21 2.46
C THR A 102 -3.88 13.88 3.28
N LYS A 103 -4.99 13.52 2.62
CA LYS A 103 -6.22 13.09 3.28
C LYS A 103 -6.31 11.56 3.16
N VAL A 104 -6.18 10.88 4.28
CA VAL A 104 -6.42 9.44 4.38
C VAL A 104 -7.93 9.23 4.43
N PRO A 105 -8.52 8.42 3.51
CA PRO A 105 -9.94 8.07 3.60
C PRO A 105 -10.22 7.28 4.89
N SER A 106 -11.41 7.43 5.47
CA SER A 106 -11.79 6.61 6.62
C SER A 106 -12.00 5.15 6.20
N PRO A 107 -11.81 4.18 7.11
CA PRO A 107 -12.08 2.77 6.81
C PRO A 107 -13.52 2.54 6.34
N GLU A 108 -14.47 3.29 6.88
CA GLU A 108 -15.89 3.23 6.54
C GLU A 108 -16.14 3.73 5.10
N GLU A 109 -15.49 4.83 4.68
CA GLU A 109 -15.53 5.32 3.28
C GLU A 109 -14.98 4.31 2.29
N LEU A 110 -14.01 3.49 2.71
CA LEU A 110 -13.39 2.44 1.90
C LEU A 110 -14.19 1.13 1.91
N GLY A 111 -15.25 1.02 2.71
CA GLY A 111 -16.01 -0.21 2.89
C GLY A 111 -15.22 -1.32 3.59
N VAL A 112 -14.23 -0.97 4.40
CA VAL A 112 -13.43 -1.94 5.16
C VAL A 112 -14.31 -2.60 6.22
N PRO A 113 -14.37 -3.95 6.30
CA PRO A 113 -15.16 -4.65 7.30
C PRO A 113 -14.78 -4.26 8.74
N GLU A 114 -15.76 -4.16 9.63
CA GLU A 114 -15.54 -3.78 11.04
C GLU A 114 -14.52 -4.70 11.74
N SER A 115 -14.56 -6.00 11.45
CA SER A 115 -13.60 -6.97 11.99
C SER A 115 -12.14 -6.70 11.56
N VAL A 116 -11.94 -6.03 10.41
CA VAL A 116 -10.62 -5.57 9.94
C VAL A 116 -10.26 -4.25 10.61
N ILE A 117 -11.23 -3.34 10.76
CA ILE A 117 -11.02 -2.08 11.47
C ILE A 117 -10.55 -2.36 12.89
N ASP A 118 -11.18 -3.29 13.59
CA ASP A 118 -10.87 -3.66 14.97
C ASP A 118 -9.44 -4.17 15.20
N LEU A 119 -8.72 -4.52 14.14
CA LEU A 119 -7.30 -4.88 14.23
C LEU A 119 -6.43 -3.73 14.75
N TYR A 120 -6.90 -2.47 14.67
CA TYR A 120 -6.20 -1.32 15.27
C TYR A 120 -5.98 -1.47 16.79
N GLN A 121 -6.81 -2.27 17.47
CA GLN A 121 -6.73 -2.52 18.92
C GLN A 121 -5.66 -3.55 19.29
N ARG A 122 -5.15 -4.32 18.32
CA ARG A 122 -4.11 -5.33 18.58
C ARG A 122 -2.83 -4.65 19.05
N LYS A 123 -2.22 -5.21 20.07
CA LYS A 123 -0.96 -4.69 20.63
C LYS A 123 0.25 -5.32 19.97
N ARG A 124 0.13 -6.53 19.44
CA ARG A 124 1.21 -7.30 18.83
C ARG A 124 0.67 -8.29 17.81
N GLY A 125 1.54 -8.81 16.98
CA GLY A 125 1.25 -9.83 15.98
C GLY A 125 1.44 -9.30 14.56
N LEU A 126 1.20 -10.15 13.58
CA LEU A 126 1.38 -9.87 12.16
C LEU A 126 0.01 -9.77 11.46
N VAL A 127 -0.24 -8.66 10.79
CA VAL A 127 -1.41 -8.45 9.95
C VAL A 127 -0.95 -8.25 8.51
N LEU A 128 -1.50 -9.03 7.58
CA LEU A 128 -1.14 -8.99 6.17
C LEU A 128 -2.31 -8.49 5.33
N VAL A 129 -2.09 -7.43 4.56
CA VAL A 129 -3.05 -6.97 3.54
C VAL A 129 -2.50 -7.34 2.17
N THR A 130 -3.25 -8.13 1.41
CA THR A 130 -2.77 -8.75 0.17
C THR A 130 -3.69 -8.47 -1.02
N GLY A 131 -3.22 -8.75 -2.22
CA GLY A 131 -3.96 -8.54 -3.45
C GLY A 131 -3.10 -7.99 -4.57
N PRO A 132 -3.62 -7.90 -5.79
CA PRO A 132 -2.88 -7.41 -6.95
C PRO A 132 -2.46 -5.94 -6.81
N THR A 133 -1.57 -5.49 -7.67
CA THR A 133 -1.22 -4.07 -7.76
C THR A 133 -2.46 -3.24 -8.08
N GLY A 134 -2.64 -2.13 -7.38
CA GLY A 134 -3.80 -1.26 -7.58
C GLY A 134 -5.10 -1.73 -6.88
N SER A 135 -5.05 -2.77 -6.04
CA SER A 135 -6.21 -3.23 -5.25
C SER A 135 -6.53 -2.38 -4.01
N GLY A 136 -5.74 -1.34 -3.71
CA GLY A 136 -5.98 -0.41 -2.60
C GLY A 136 -5.34 -0.81 -1.27
N LYS A 137 -4.38 -1.75 -1.26
CA LYS A 137 -3.70 -2.22 -0.04
C LYS A 137 -3.11 -1.09 0.80
N SER A 138 -2.33 -0.21 0.18
CA SER A 138 -1.69 0.93 0.87
C SER A 138 -2.73 1.89 1.45
N THR A 139 -3.83 2.12 0.74
CA THR A 139 -4.94 2.96 1.21
C THR A 139 -5.62 2.35 2.44
N THR A 140 -5.88 1.04 2.42
CA THR A 140 -6.45 0.30 3.56
C THR A 140 -5.52 0.33 4.76
N LEU A 141 -4.22 0.10 4.56
CA LEU A 141 -3.22 0.19 5.63
C LEU A 141 -3.09 1.62 6.19
N ALA A 142 -3.08 2.63 5.32
CA ALA A 142 -3.07 4.02 5.76
C ALA A 142 -4.30 4.35 6.63
N ALA A 143 -5.49 3.85 6.26
CA ALA A 143 -6.71 4.03 7.06
C ALA A 143 -6.61 3.34 8.43
N ILE A 144 -6.03 2.14 8.51
CA ILE A 144 -5.78 1.43 9.78
C ILE A 144 -4.75 2.20 10.63
N ILE A 145 -3.67 2.69 10.04
CA ILE A 145 -2.67 3.53 10.72
C ILE A 145 -3.31 4.82 11.23
N ASP A 146 -4.14 5.47 10.44
CA ASP A 146 -4.85 6.69 10.89
C ASP A 146 -5.82 6.39 12.04
N LYS A 147 -6.49 5.22 12.04
CA LYS A 147 -7.32 4.76 13.15
C LYS A 147 -6.49 4.53 14.41
N ILE A 148 -5.31 3.89 14.30
CA ILE A 148 -4.35 3.76 15.42
C ILE A 148 -3.96 5.14 15.93
N ASN A 149 -3.52 6.01 15.04
CA ASN A 149 -3.05 7.36 15.33
C ASN A 149 -4.10 8.25 16.02
N ASN A 150 -5.38 8.03 15.75
CA ASN A 150 -6.48 8.76 16.39
C ASN A 150 -6.89 8.19 17.76
N ASN A 151 -6.58 6.91 18.05
CA ASN A 151 -7.20 6.20 19.18
C ASN A 151 -6.20 5.55 20.15
N ARG A 152 -4.89 5.59 19.86
CA ARG A 152 -3.87 4.94 20.68
C ARG A 152 -2.73 5.91 20.96
N ASP A 153 -2.20 5.84 22.16
CA ASP A 153 -0.93 6.42 22.57
C ASP A 153 0.17 5.39 22.21
N ALA A 154 0.74 5.56 21.00
CA ALA A 154 1.66 4.59 20.42
C ALA A 154 2.74 5.28 19.57
N HIS A 155 3.92 4.67 19.49
CA HIS A 155 4.93 5.03 18.52
C HIS A 155 4.75 4.15 17.26
N VAL A 156 4.37 4.77 16.17
CA VAL A 156 4.15 4.13 14.87
C VAL A 156 5.33 4.45 13.95
N ILE A 157 5.98 3.43 13.42
CA ILE A 157 7.02 3.58 12.40
C ILE A 157 6.52 2.97 11.10
N THR A 158 6.56 3.74 10.01
CA THR A 158 6.28 3.21 8.67
C THR A 158 7.54 3.17 7.83
N LEU A 159 7.68 2.09 7.07
CA LEU A 159 8.77 1.84 6.12
C LEU A 159 8.11 1.66 4.75
N GLU A 160 8.29 2.60 3.83
CA GLU A 160 7.50 2.68 2.59
C GLU A 160 8.40 2.95 1.37
N ASP A 161 7.95 2.56 0.17
CA ASP A 161 8.67 2.77 -1.09
C ASP A 161 7.70 3.06 -2.26
N PRO A 162 7.36 4.34 -2.49
CA PRO A 162 7.52 5.50 -1.62
C PRO A 162 6.37 5.67 -0.61
N ILE A 163 6.43 6.73 0.21
CA ILE A 163 5.31 7.13 1.08
C ILE A 163 4.12 7.58 0.21
N GLU A 164 2.96 6.89 0.36
CA GLU A 164 1.73 7.20 -0.41
C GLU A 164 0.78 8.15 0.33
N TYR A 165 0.78 8.16 1.67
CA TYR A 165 -0.05 9.03 2.50
C TYR A 165 0.78 9.64 3.62
N LEU A 166 0.62 10.94 3.86
CA LEU A 166 1.29 11.61 4.99
C LEU A 166 0.40 11.59 6.22
N HIS A 167 0.91 11.02 7.30
CA HIS A 167 0.27 11.04 8.60
C HIS A 167 0.81 12.19 9.46
N GLN A 168 -0.09 12.96 10.05
CA GLN A 168 0.28 13.92 11.10
C GLN A 168 0.31 13.20 12.44
N HIS A 169 1.16 13.66 13.37
CA HIS A 169 1.10 13.21 14.76
C HIS A 169 -0.24 13.62 15.38
N LYS A 170 -0.93 12.68 16.05
CA LYS A 170 -2.19 12.89 16.76
C LYS A 170 -2.05 12.35 18.19
N MET A 171 -2.80 11.30 18.57
CA MET A 171 -2.55 10.59 19.82
C MET A 171 -1.26 9.78 19.75
N SER A 172 -0.97 9.21 18.59
CA SER A 172 0.30 8.52 18.36
C SER A 172 1.36 9.46 17.77
N MET A 173 2.62 9.10 18.01
CA MET A 173 3.75 9.63 17.24
C MET A 173 3.95 8.75 16.00
N VAL A 174 3.88 9.33 14.80
CA VAL A 174 4.05 8.60 13.54
C VAL A 174 5.30 9.06 12.83
N ASN A 175 6.29 8.19 12.72
CA ASN A 175 7.52 8.41 11.95
C ASN A 175 7.49 7.59 10.67
N GLN A 176 7.52 8.26 9.52
CA GLN A 176 7.48 7.64 8.20
C GLN A 176 8.88 7.70 7.58
N ARG A 177 9.39 6.55 7.17
CA ARG A 177 10.72 6.42 6.54
C ARG A 177 10.56 5.88 5.12
N GLU A 178 11.16 6.57 4.16
CA GLU A 178 11.13 6.18 2.75
C GLU A 178 12.38 5.39 2.37
N ILE A 179 12.17 4.22 1.76
CA ILE A 179 13.27 3.39 1.25
C ILE A 179 13.93 4.10 0.06
N GLY A 180 15.25 4.02 0.01
CA GLY A 180 16.05 4.74 -1.00
C GLY A 180 16.40 6.18 -0.61
N ILE A 181 15.75 6.76 0.40
CA ILE A 181 16.02 8.10 0.95
C ILE A 181 16.47 8.00 2.41
N ASP A 182 15.61 7.50 3.29
CA ASP A 182 15.86 7.44 4.74
C ASP A 182 16.50 6.11 5.16
N SER A 183 16.42 5.10 4.31
CA SER A 183 17.08 3.80 4.49
C SER A 183 17.36 3.12 3.14
N ASN A 184 18.36 2.25 3.10
CA ASN A 184 18.78 1.59 1.86
C ASN A 184 17.80 0.49 1.38
N ASN A 185 17.18 -0.25 2.31
CA ASN A 185 16.22 -1.33 2.03
C ASN A 185 15.34 -1.62 3.23
N TYR A 186 14.28 -2.40 3.01
CA TYR A 186 13.31 -2.75 4.05
C TYR A 186 13.94 -3.53 5.21
N ALA A 187 14.80 -4.50 4.96
CA ALA A 187 15.40 -5.32 6.01
C ALA A 187 16.27 -4.50 6.97
N ASN A 188 17.07 -3.57 6.44
CA ASN A 188 17.89 -2.67 7.25
C ASN A 188 17.03 -1.67 8.03
N ALA A 189 16.03 -1.09 7.37
CA ALA A 189 15.10 -0.16 7.99
C ALA A 189 14.35 -0.82 9.15
N LEU A 190 13.86 -2.05 8.95
CA LEU A 190 13.12 -2.80 9.97
C LEU A 190 14.00 -3.20 11.16
N ARG A 191 15.25 -3.65 10.91
CA ARG A 191 16.22 -3.91 12.00
C ARG A 191 16.52 -2.65 12.81
N ALA A 192 16.61 -1.49 12.16
CA ALA A 192 16.79 -0.22 12.86
C ALA A 192 15.57 0.14 13.69
N ALA A 193 14.37 0.02 13.11
CA ALA A 193 13.09 0.31 13.75
C ALA A 193 12.91 -0.44 15.08
N LEU A 194 13.35 -1.69 15.18
CA LEU A 194 13.30 -2.48 16.43
C LEU A 194 14.12 -1.86 17.60
N ARG A 195 14.96 -0.85 17.35
CA ARG A 195 15.71 -0.10 18.37
C ARG A 195 15.21 1.32 18.56
N GLU A 196 14.11 1.66 17.90
CA GLU A 196 13.51 2.99 17.92
C GLU A 196 12.25 3.03 18.82
N ASP A 197 12.09 2.03 19.69
CA ASP A 197 10.96 1.87 20.65
C ASP A 197 9.57 1.94 19.96
N PRO A 198 9.31 1.13 18.93
CA PRO A 198 8.03 1.13 18.24
C PRO A 198 7.00 0.24 18.93
N ASP A 199 5.73 0.67 18.94
CA ASP A 199 4.58 -0.18 19.25
C ASP A 199 4.01 -0.82 17.99
N VAL A 200 4.02 -0.06 16.87
CA VAL A 200 3.45 -0.45 15.58
C VAL A 200 4.44 -0.20 14.47
N ILE A 201 4.65 -1.19 13.62
CA ILE A 201 5.54 -1.10 12.47
C ILE A 201 4.74 -1.41 11.21
N LEU A 202 4.69 -0.48 10.24
CA LEU A 202 4.22 -0.74 8.90
C LEU A 202 5.42 -1.04 8.00
N VAL A 203 5.44 -2.22 7.39
CA VAL A 203 6.38 -2.59 6.32
C VAL A 203 5.62 -2.57 5.00
N GLY A 204 5.90 -1.61 4.14
CA GLY A 204 5.14 -1.35 2.91
C GLY A 204 4.92 -2.61 2.09
N GLU A 205 5.97 -3.42 1.92
CA GLU A 205 5.87 -4.75 1.31
C GLU A 205 6.94 -5.71 1.83
N MET A 206 6.62 -7.01 1.80
CA MET A 206 7.54 -8.10 2.14
C MET A 206 7.76 -8.99 0.91
N ARG A 207 8.89 -8.80 0.20
CA ARG A 207 9.21 -9.55 -1.03
C ARG A 207 10.25 -10.63 -0.83
N ASP A 208 11.16 -10.44 0.11
CA ASP A 208 12.36 -11.25 0.30
C ASP A 208 12.40 -11.94 1.66
N PHE A 209 13.20 -12.99 1.73
CA PHE A 209 13.43 -13.81 2.91
C PHE A 209 13.83 -12.97 4.13
N GLU A 210 14.74 -12.01 3.94
CA GLU A 210 15.33 -11.24 5.03
C GLU A 210 14.28 -10.33 5.69
N THR A 211 13.51 -9.60 4.87
CA THR A 211 12.43 -8.73 5.33
C THR A 211 11.33 -9.52 6.06
N ILE A 212 10.90 -10.67 5.50
CA ILE A 212 9.88 -11.53 6.11
C ILE A 212 10.36 -12.09 7.44
N SER A 213 11.59 -12.56 7.52
CA SER A 213 12.19 -13.11 8.74
C SER A 213 12.22 -12.09 9.88
N VAL A 214 12.66 -10.86 9.58
CA VAL A 214 12.71 -9.78 10.58
C VAL A 214 11.30 -9.35 10.99
N ALA A 215 10.33 -9.29 10.06
CA ALA A 215 8.95 -8.93 10.36
C ALA A 215 8.27 -9.96 11.30
N ILE A 216 8.46 -11.26 11.05
CA ILE A 216 7.95 -12.32 11.93
C ILE A 216 8.60 -12.20 13.33
N THR A 217 9.90 -11.97 13.39
CA THR A 217 10.62 -11.77 14.67
C THR A 217 10.09 -10.55 15.42
N ALA A 218 9.84 -9.43 14.73
CA ALA A 218 9.25 -8.24 15.33
C ALA A 218 7.87 -8.53 15.93
N ALA A 219 7.00 -9.24 15.20
CA ALA A 219 5.69 -9.64 15.68
C ALA A 219 5.77 -10.61 16.89
N GLU A 220 6.78 -11.50 16.92
CA GLU A 220 7.02 -12.45 18.01
C GLU A 220 7.52 -11.73 19.27
N THR A 221 8.32 -10.68 19.12
CA THR A 221 8.90 -9.91 20.22
C THR A 221 8.00 -8.81 20.78
N GLY A 222 6.74 -8.73 20.31
CA GLY A 222 5.72 -7.91 20.98
C GLY A 222 5.20 -6.71 20.17
N HIS A 223 5.64 -6.51 18.94
CA HIS A 223 5.21 -5.40 18.10
C HIS A 223 3.99 -5.77 17.24
N LEU A 224 3.13 -4.82 16.96
CA LEU A 224 2.11 -4.97 15.90
C LEU A 224 2.77 -4.65 14.56
N VAL A 225 2.89 -5.65 13.70
CA VAL A 225 3.47 -5.52 12.37
C VAL A 225 2.37 -5.59 11.32
N LEU A 226 2.26 -4.54 10.51
CA LEU A 226 1.35 -4.46 9.37
C LEU A 226 2.18 -4.55 8.09
N SER A 227 1.77 -5.34 7.10
CA SER A 227 2.52 -5.41 5.84
C SER A 227 1.67 -5.85 4.66
N THR A 228 2.25 -5.77 3.44
CA THR A 228 1.59 -6.23 2.22
C THR A 228 2.34 -7.34 1.52
N LEU A 229 1.57 -8.14 0.78
CA LEU A 229 2.05 -9.06 -0.26
C LEU A 229 1.17 -8.92 -1.52
N HIS A 230 1.65 -9.47 -2.65
CA HIS A 230 0.93 -9.44 -3.92
C HIS A 230 0.14 -10.73 -4.21
N THR A 231 0.00 -11.59 -3.22
CA THR A 231 -0.78 -12.83 -3.31
C THR A 231 -2.28 -12.55 -3.31
N ILE A 232 -3.06 -13.45 -3.94
CA ILE A 232 -4.51 -13.45 -3.92
C ILE A 232 -4.96 -14.60 -3.04
N GLY A 233 -5.73 -14.29 -1.98
CA GLY A 233 -6.26 -15.24 -1.04
C GLY A 233 -5.35 -15.54 0.16
N ALA A 234 -5.99 -15.85 1.29
CA ALA A 234 -5.31 -16.06 2.57
C ALA A 234 -4.44 -17.33 2.58
N ALA A 235 -4.91 -18.43 1.97
CA ALA A 235 -4.17 -19.67 1.86
C ALA A 235 -2.87 -19.47 1.08
N SER A 236 -2.95 -18.89 -0.12
CA SER A 236 -1.79 -18.60 -0.96
C SER A 236 -0.82 -17.63 -0.27
N THR A 237 -1.33 -16.72 0.56
CA THR A 237 -0.51 -15.79 1.32
C THR A 237 0.31 -16.53 2.39
N VAL A 238 -0.31 -17.44 3.13
CA VAL A 238 0.37 -18.27 4.13
C VAL A 238 1.47 -19.11 3.46
N ASP A 239 1.15 -19.78 2.36
CA ASP A 239 2.12 -20.61 1.61
C ASP A 239 3.26 -19.74 1.08
N ARG A 240 2.98 -18.57 0.50
CA ARG A 240 4.01 -17.66 -0.01
C ARG A 240 4.98 -17.20 1.06
N VAL A 241 4.50 -16.88 2.26
CA VAL A 241 5.37 -16.50 3.38
C VAL A 241 6.31 -17.66 3.76
N ILE A 242 5.82 -18.89 3.75
CA ILE A 242 6.59 -20.08 4.12
C ILE A 242 7.58 -20.44 3.01
N ASP A 243 7.17 -20.41 1.75
CA ASP A 243 7.97 -20.88 0.60
C ASP A 243 9.20 -20.01 0.29
N VAL A 244 9.24 -18.80 0.80
CA VAL A 244 10.43 -17.94 0.70
C VAL A 244 11.60 -18.50 1.54
N PHE A 245 11.30 -19.33 2.55
CA PHE A 245 12.31 -19.91 3.43
C PHE A 245 12.87 -21.21 2.86
N PRO A 246 14.17 -21.50 3.10
CA PRO A 246 14.77 -22.78 2.74
C PRO A 246 13.99 -23.96 3.35
N PRO A 247 13.90 -25.12 2.67
CA PRO A 247 13.08 -26.25 3.13
C PRO A 247 13.31 -26.68 4.58
N HIS A 248 14.58 -26.64 5.04
CA HIS A 248 14.93 -27.02 6.40
C HIS A 248 14.45 -26.04 7.48
N GLN A 249 14.05 -24.80 7.10
CA GLN A 249 13.50 -23.77 8.02
C GLN A 249 11.98 -23.69 7.97
N GLN A 250 11.33 -24.23 6.94
CA GLN A 250 9.89 -24.05 6.72
C GLN A 250 9.05 -24.55 7.90
N GLN A 251 9.41 -25.66 8.53
CA GLN A 251 8.67 -26.15 9.69
C GLN A 251 8.76 -25.20 10.89
N GLN A 252 9.91 -24.61 11.13
CA GLN A 252 10.09 -23.61 12.18
C GLN A 252 9.26 -22.37 11.89
N ILE A 253 9.27 -21.89 10.64
CA ILE A 253 8.50 -20.72 10.21
C ILE A 253 6.99 -20.96 10.32
N ARG A 254 6.49 -22.16 9.97
CA ARG A 254 5.07 -22.52 10.20
C ARG A 254 4.67 -22.34 11.66
N VAL A 255 5.51 -22.76 12.59
CA VAL A 255 5.26 -22.60 14.01
C VAL A 255 5.25 -21.10 14.41
N GLN A 256 6.28 -20.34 14.01
CA GLN A 256 6.37 -18.91 14.31
C GLN A 256 5.21 -18.13 13.69
N LEU A 257 4.92 -18.34 12.42
CA LEU A 257 3.80 -17.70 11.73
C LEU A 257 2.45 -18.06 12.40
N SER A 258 2.25 -19.33 12.76
CA SER A 258 1.03 -19.76 13.46
C SER A 258 0.82 -19.06 14.81
N ASN A 259 1.90 -18.65 15.47
CA ASN A 259 1.84 -17.96 16.77
C ASN A 259 1.67 -16.45 16.63
N THR A 260 2.25 -15.85 15.58
CA THR A 260 2.32 -14.39 15.39
C THR A 260 1.23 -13.83 14.50
N LEU A 261 0.71 -14.61 13.53
CA LEU A 261 -0.32 -14.14 12.60
C LEU A 261 -1.61 -13.78 13.34
N GLU A 262 -2.14 -12.61 13.09
CA GLU A 262 -3.43 -12.14 13.62
C GLU A 262 -4.52 -12.15 12.54
N ALA A 263 -4.20 -11.70 11.32
CA ALA A 263 -5.13 -11.72 10.21
C ALA A 263 -4.42 -11.70 8.85
N VAL A 264 -5.09 -12.24 7.84
CA VAL A 264 -4.81 -12.00 6.42
C VAL A 264 -6.05 -11.40 5.79
N ILE A 265 -5.88 -10.24 5.16
CA ILE A 265 -6.94 -9.52 4.44
C ILE A 265 -6.54 -9.50 2.97
N SER A 266 -7.25 -10.24 2.12
CA SER A 266 -7.03 -10.17 0.68
C SER A 266 -8.05 -9.22 0.05
N GLN A 267 -7.59 -8.32 -0.82
CA GLN A 267 -8.40 -7.22 -1.34
C GLN A 267 -8.35 -7.15 -2.86
N GLN A 268 -9.53 -6.97 -3.46
CA GLN A 268 -9.68 -6.65 -4.88
C GLN A 268 -10.54 -5.39 -5.05
N LEU A 269 -10.27 -4.60 -6.10
CA LEU A 269 -11.13 -3.50 -6.52
C LEU A 269 -11.86 -3.90 -7.80
N ILE A 270 -13.18 -3.99 -7.70
CA ILE A 270 -14.08 -4.40 -8.79
C ILE A 270 -14.78 -3.15 -9.34
N PRO A 271 -14.87 -2.97 -10.67
CA PRO A 271 -15.69 -1.90 -11.25
C PRO A 271 -17.14 -2.00 -10.76
N THR A 272 -17.78 -0.87 -10.50
CA THR A 272 -19.22 -0.85 -10.17
C THR A 272 -20.05 -1.11 -11.42
N ALA A 273 -21.28 -1.58 -11.24
CA ALA A 273 -22.21 -1.90 -12.35
C ALA A 273 -22.44 -0.72 -13.32
N ASP A 274 -22.30 0.53 -12.86
CA ASP A 274 -22.37 1.73 -13.68
C ASP A 274 -21.03 2.09 -14.39
N GLY A 275 -19.97 1.35 -14.14
CA GLY A 275 -18.63 1.52 -14.68
C GLY A 275 -17.90 2.80 -14.27
N LYS A 276 -18.47 3.61 -13.35
CA LYS A 276 -17.92 4.94 -13.01
C LYS A 276 -16.97 4.89 -11.82
N HIS A 277 -17.14 3.91 -10.93
CA HIS A 277 -16.38 3.77 -9.70
C HIS A 277 -15.80 2.38 -9.56
N ARG A 278 -15.15 2.11 -8.44
CA ARG A 278 -14.71 0.78 -8.03
C ARG A 278 -15.16 0.55 -6.61
N VAL A 279 -15.53 -0.68 -6.29
CA VAL A 279 -15.87 -1.14 -4.94
C VAL A 279 -14.86 -2.18 -4.51
N ALA A 280 -14.49 -2.16 -3.21
CA ALA A 280 -13.56 -3.15 -2.67
C ALA A 280 -14.30 -4.42 -2.25
N ALA A 281 -13.77 -5.58 -2.66
CA ALA A 281 -14.11 -6.87 -2.10
C ALA A 281 -12.99 -7.32 -1.15
N PHE A 282 -13.37 -7.79 0.04
CA PHE A 282 -12.44 -8.22 1.07
C PHE A 282 -12.64 -9.67 1.42
N GLU A 283 -11.59 -10.48 1.27
CA GLU A 283 -11.48 -11.76 1.94
C GLU A 283 -10.81 -11.51 3.29
N VAL A 284 -11.38 -12.04 4.37
CA VAL A 284 -10.87 -11.82 5.73
C VAL A 284 -10.69 -13.15 6.45
N MET A 285 -9.47 -13.44 6.85
CA MET A 285 -9.11 -14.58 7.70
C MET A 285 -8.50 -14.09 9.00
N HIS A 286 -9.15 -14.36 10.12
CA HIS A 286 -8.59 -14.17 11.46
C HIS A 286 -7.89 -15.44 11.96
N ALA A 287 -6.74 -15.30 12.57
CA ALA A 287 -5.94 -16.42 13.06
C ALA A 287 -6.50 -16.98 14.40
N ASN A 288 -7.64 -17.67 14.33
CA ASN A 288 -8.18 -18.43 15.46
C ASN A 288 -7.38 -19.75 15.68
N HIS A 289 -7.72 -20.51 16.71
CA HIS A 289 -7.03 -21.76 17.02
C HIS A 289 -7.01 -22.77 15.87
N ALA A 290 -8.12 -22.88 15.09
CA ALA A 290 -8.20 -23.78 13.95
C ALA A 290 -7.26 -23.35 12.83
N VAL A 291 -7.25 -22.06 12.48
CA VAL A 291 -6.33 -21.49 11.48
C VAL A 291 -4.86 -21.70 11.90
N ARG A 292 -4.51 -21.38 13.16
CA ARG A 292 -3.17 -21.58 13.69
C ARG A 292 -2.70 -23.03 13.60
N ASN A 293 -3.59 -24.00 13.89
CA ASN A 293 -3.29 -25.43 13.76
C ASN A 293 -3.05 -25.83 12.31
N LEU A 294 -3.91 -25.42 11.38
CA LEU A 294 -3.75 -25.74 9.96
C LEU A 294 -2.44 -25.19 9.39
N ILE A 295 -2.04 -23.96 9.77
CA ILE A 295 -0.76 -23.38 9.38
C ILE A 295 0.40 -24.24 9.90
N ARG A 296 0.36 -24.63 11.18
CA ARG A 296 1.41 -25.44 11.81
C ARG A 296 1.57 -26.81 11.17
N GLU A 297 0.45 -27.42 10.77
CA GLU A 297 0.42 -28.73 10.12
C GLU A 297 0.65 -28.68 8.59
N GLY A 298 0.77 -27.51 8.00
CA GLY A 298 0.94 -27.34 6.55
C GLY A 298 -0.30 -27.69 5.73
N LYS A 299 -1.48 -27.49 6.30
CA LYS A 299 -2.79 -27.78 5.68
C LYS A 299 -3.52 -26.52 5.21
N SER A 300 -2.78 -25.59 4.57
CA SER A 300 -3.31 -24.30 4.10
C SER A 300 -4.53 -24.42 3.19
N HIS A 301 -4.62 -25.50 2.39
CA HIS A 301 -5.78 -25.80 1.53
C HIS A 301 -7.10 -25.95 2.28
N GLN A 302 -7.10 -26.17 3.60
CA GLN A 302 -8.31 -26.27 4.43
C GLN A 302 -8.72 -24.93 5.05
N LEU A 303 -7.95 -23.87 4.90
CA LEU A 303 -8.24 -22.55 5.51
C LEU A 303 -9.56 -21.97 5.03
N ALA A 304 -9.89 -22.11 3.73
CA ALA A 304 -11.17 -21.63 3.19
C ALA A 304 -12.38 -22.25 3.90
N SER A 305 -12.35 -23.54 4.19
CA SER A 305 -13.44 -24.22 4.92
C SER A 305 -13.58 -23.71 6.36
N VAL A 306 -12.45 -23.39 7.02
CA VAL A 306 -12.49 -22.78 8.36
C VAL A 306 -13.09 -21.37 8.29
N MET A 307 -12.74 -20.57 7.28
CA MET A 307 -13.31 -19.23 7.10
C MET A 307 -14.83 -19.28 6.91
N GLN A 308 -15.33 -20.15 6.06
CA GLN A 308 -16.76 -20.34 5.80
C GLN A 308 -17.56 -20.71 7.06
N THR A 309 -16.97 -21.47 7.97
CA THR A 309 -17.62 -21.89 9.22
C THR A 309 -17.50 -20.87 10.36
N ASN A 310 -16.65 -19.83 10.19
CA ASN A 310 -16.36 -18.83 11.23
C ASN A 310 -16.82 -17.41 10.83
N ARG A 311 -17.87 -17.28 10.04
CA ARG A 311 -18.46 -16.00 9.63
C ARG A 311 -18.83 -15.08 10.80
N LYS A 312 -19.25 -15.64 11.92
CA LYS A 312 -19.58 -14.89 13.15
C LYS A 312 -18.38 -14.15 13.75
N LEU A 313 -17.16 -14.56 13.39
CA LEU A 313 -15.91 -13.90 13.77
C LEU A 313 -15.46 -12.87 12.73
N GLY A 314 -16.28 -12.54 11.75
CA GLY A 314 -15.97 -11.62 10.67
C GLY A 314 -15.12 -12.24 9.56
N MET A 315 -14.98 -13.58 9.52
CA MET A 315 -14.29 -14.25 8.40
C MET A 315 -15.20 -14.36 7.19
N ILE A 316 -14.63 -14.13 6.01
CA ILE A 316 -15.34 -14.23 4.73
C ILE A 316 -14.36 -14.61 3.64
N THR A 317 -14.74 -15.49 2.72
CA THR A 317 -13.97 -15.81 1.52
C THR A 317 -14.18 -14.74 0.43
N MET A 318 -13.26 -14.64 -0.53
CA MET A 318 -13.38 -13.65 -1.61
C MET A 318 -14.65 -13.85 -2.41
N ASP A 319 -14.99 -15.09 -2.78
CA ASP A 319 -16.20 -15.37 -3.55
C ASP A 319 -17.49 -15.03 -2.79
N GLU A 320 -17.51 -15.24 -1.47
CA GLU A 320 -18.65 -14.81 -0.64
C GLU A 320 -18.76 -13.28 -0.58
N ALA A 321 -17.65 -12.56 -0.49
CA ALA A 321 -17.65 -11.10 -0.54
C ALA A 321 -18.14 -10.56 -1.90
N ILE A 322 -17.73 -11.19 -2.98
CA ILE A 322 -18.21 -10.86 -4.34
C ILE A 322 -19.71 -11.13 -4.50
N VAL A 323 -20.19 -12.28 -4.01
CA VAL A 323 -21.63 -12.61 -3.99
C VAL A 323 -22.44 -11.54 -3.23
N GLN A 324 -21.94 -11.07 -2.09
CA GLN A 324 -22.60 -9.98 -1.34
C GLN A 324 -22.69 -8.70 -2.16
N LEU A 325 -21.59 -8.28 -2.81
CA LEU A 325 -21.57 -7.08 -3.66
C LEU A 325 -22.55 -7.19 -4.84
N TYR A 326 -22.69 -8.38 -5.42
CA TYR A 326 -23.68 -8.65 -6.47
C TYR A 326 -25.11 -8.50 -5.97
N PHE A 327 -25.46 -9.13 -4.85
CA PHE A 327 -26.81 -9.03 -4.29
C PHE A 327 -27.15 -7.62 -3.76
N GLU A 328 -26.14 -6.85 -3.39
CA GLU A 328 -26.28 -5.42 -3.06
C GLU A 328 -26.45 -4.54 -4.31
N GLY A 329 -26.35 -5.10 -5.52
CA GLY A 329 -26.44 -4.36 -6.78
C GLY A 329 -25.25 -3.44 -7.06
N LYS A 330 -24.13 -3.61 -6.36
CA LYS A 330 -22.92 -2.80 -6.55
C LYS A 330 -22.11 -3.21 -7.78
N ILE A 331 -22.16 -4.50 -8.12
CA ILE A 331 -21.51 -5.07 -9.31
C ILE A 331 -22.53 -5.89 -10.11
N ASP A 332 -22.30 -6.09 -11.39
CA ASP A 332 -23.12 -6.93 -12.24
C ASP A 332 -22.66 -8.41 -12.24
N ARG A 333 -23.45 -9.26 -12.96
CA ARG A 333 -23.17 -10.70 -13.03
C ARG A 333 -21.84 -11.02 -13.71
N GLU A 334 -21.51 -10.28 -14.78
CA GLU A 334 -20.27 -10.49 -15.54
C GLU A 334 -19.06 -10.18 -14.68
N GLN A 335 -19.08 -9.07 -13.96
CA GLN A 335 -18.04 -8.68 -13.01
C GLN A 335 -17.90 -9.69 -11.88
N ALA A 336 -19.01 -10.19 -11.31
CA ALA A 336 -18.98 -11.18 -10.26
C ALA A 336 -18.27 -12.48 -10.69
N ILE A 337 -18.55 -12.96 -11.90
CA ILE A 337 -17.91 -14.16 -12.48
C ILE A 337 -16.43 -13.89 -12.79
N GLN A 338 -16.13 -12.74 -13.41
CA GLN A 338 -14.77 -12.39 -13.84
C GLN A 338 -13.78 -12.27 -12.66
N PHE A 339 -14.25 -11.76 -11.51
CA PHE A 339 -13.41 -11.51 -10.34
C PHE A 339 -13.43 -12.65 -9.32
N ALA A 340 -14.28 -13.68 -9.52
CA ALA A 340 -14.34 -14.84 -8.65
C ALA A 340 -13.06 -15.69 -8.70
N GLN A 341 -12.73 -16.31 -7.57
CA GLN A 341 -11.65 -17.32 -7.50
C GLN A 341 -12.09 -18.64 -8.14
N ASP A 342 -13.38 -18.99 -8.02
CA ASP A 342 -14.03 -20.15 -8.65
C ASP A 342 -15.22 -19.66 -9.49
N PRO A 343 -15.00 -19.33 -10.80
CA PRO A 343 -16.06 -18.85 -11.68
C PRO A 343 -17.22 -19.83 -11.85
N ASP A 344 -16.95 -21.13 -11.94
CA ASP A 344 -17.98 -22.17 -12.12
C ASP A 344 -18.90 -22.25 -10.89
N SER A 345 -18.32 -22.19 -9.70
CA SER A 345 -19.09 -22.12 -8.45
C SER A 345 -19.87 -20.80 -8.33
N MET A 346 -19.28 -19.69 -8.83
CA MET A 346 -19.92 -18.38 -8.81
C MET A 346 -21.18 -18.37 -9.70
N GLU A 347 -21.11 -18.90 -10.93
CA GLU A 347 -22.26 -18.98 -11.85
C GLU A 347 -23.47 -19.71 -11.25
N ASN A 348 -23.22 -20.69 -10.39
CA ASN A 348 -24.28 -21.46 -9.73
C ASN A 348 -24.87 -20.74 -8.50
N LYS A 349 -24.24 -19.68 -8.00
CA LYS A 349 -24.69 -18.95 -6.80
C LYS A 349 -25.44 -17.66 -7.11
N ILE A 350 -25.30 -17.12 -8.36
CA ILE A 350 -25.82 -15.80 -8.77
C ILE A 350 -26.73 -15.86 -10.00
#